data_e48d44d7c96f7c96409ea9b4b45f8849
#
_entry.id   e48d44d7c96f7c96409ea9b4b45f8849
#
_cell.length_a   1.000
_cell.length_b   1.000
_cell.length_c   1.000
_cell.angle_alpha   90.00
_cell.angle_beta   90.00
_cell.angle_gamma   90.00
#
_symmetry.space_group_name_H-M   'P 1'
#
loop_
_entity.id
_entity.type
_entity.pdbx_description
1 polymer ?
#
loop_
_entity_poly.entity_id
_entity_poly.type
_entity_poly.pdbx_seq_one_letter_code
_entity_poly.pdbx_strand_id
1 'polypeptide(L)'
;TVKYENLEVGREVELKGILYDKNTQKPIMIDGKEVTASAKFTPEEASGTAQVEFKFDATSIAGKTAVAFEEAYDVKTGTLIGSHKDIDDSDQTVNFPELHTTATDKADGDHTVNADKKVTIVDTVKYKNVTPNKELEVSGTLYDKDTKKPVKVNGKEVAATAKFTPKEANGEVKVSFTFDASKLGGYSLVAFEKMLDVETGAVIGTHEDITDKDQTVKVKGVKKTPKTTSHTSTPGSGSSSSSVKTGQKSIVPVVIGLIVVVVAGGTAFVIRKKQKGDKEQ
;
A
#
# COMPACT_ATOMS: atom_id res chain seq x y z
N THR A 1 -15.76 -8.78 7.35
CA THR A 1 -17.01 -9.55 7.19
C THR A 1 -17.64 -9.71 8.55
N VAL A 2 -18.93 -9.33 8.66
CA VAL A 2 -19.73 -9.44 9.90
C VAL A 2 -20.69 -10.61 9.75
N LYS A 3 -20.65 -11.56 10.66
CA LYS A 3 -21.65 -12.61 10.77
C LYS A 3 -22.80 -12.14 11.64
N TYR A 4 -24.01 -12.39 11.22
CA TYR A 4 -25.20 -12.07 12.00
C TYR A 4 -26.06 -13.29 12.26
N GLU A 5 -26.77 -13.28 13.39
CA GLU A 5 -27.76 -14.28 13.77
C GLU A 5 -29.00 -13.61 14.35
N ASN A 6 -30.16 -14.22 14.14
CA ASN A 6 -31.46 -13.77 14.66
C ASN A 6 -31.89 -12.36 14.17
N LEU A 7 -31.52 -11.96 12.95
CA LEU A 7 -32.07 -10.76 12.33
C LEU A 7 -33.44 -11.03 11.76
N GLU A 8 -34.28 -9.98 11.74
CA GLU A 8 -35.59 -10.02 11.12
C GLU A 8 -35.46 -9.97 9.60
N VAL A 9 -35.90 -11.03 8.91
CA VAL A 9 -35.84 -11.13 7.45
C VAL A 9 -36.63 -10.00 6.79
N GLY A 10 -36.07 -9.41 5.73
CA GLY A 10 -36.68 -8.31 4.98
C GLY A 10 -36.59 -6.94 5.65
N ARG A 11 -35.98 -6.83 6.83
CA ARG A 11 -35.80 -5.56 7.53
C ARG A 11 -34.40 -4.99 7.30
N GLU A 12 -34.32 -3.76 6.75
CA GLU A 12 -33.04 -3.13 6.42
C GLU A 12 -32.21 -2.83 7.68
N VAL A 13 -30.94 -3.23 7.64
CA VAL A 13 -29.95 -3.06 8.71
C VAL A 13 -28.79 -2.21 8.20
N GLU A 14 -28.34 -1.26 9.01
CA GLU A 14 -27.09 -0.51 8.79
C GLU A 14 -26.00 -1.03 9.73
N LEU A 15 -24.91 -1.52 9.15
CA LEU A 15 -23.67 -1.81 9.88
C LEU A 15 -22.80 -0.56 9.89
N LYS A 16 -22.27 -0.21 11.05
CA LYS A 16 -21.27 0.84 11.22
C LYS A 16 -20.02 0.23 11.81
N GLY A 17 -18.88 0.46 11.15
CA GLY A 17 -17.58 0.00 11.59
C GLY A 17 -16.68 1.16 11.95
N ILE A 18 -15.81 0.96 12.95
CA ILE A 18 -14.74 1.88 13.35
C ILE A 18 -13.48 1.10 13.67
N LEU A 19 -12.30 1.57 13.23
CA LEU A 19 -11.03 0.94 13.56
C LEU A 19 -10.44 1.52 14.85
N TYR A 20 -10.06 0.63 15.76
CA TYR A 20 -9.35 0.95 16.99
C TYR A 20 -7.89 0.50 16.90
N ASP A 21 -6.96 1.32 17.35
CA ASP A 21 -5.56 0.94 17.56
C ASP A 21 -5.49 -0.01 18.76
N LYS A 22 -5.00 -1.23 18.54
CA LYS A 22 -4.95 -2.30 19.54
C LYS A 22 -4.15 -1.91 20.76
N ASN A 23 -3.05 -1.16 20.58
CA ASN A 23 -2.14 -0.81 21.67
C ASN A 23 -2.67 0.33 22.53
N THR A 24 -3.23 1.36 21.91
CA THR A 24 -3.74 2.53 22.63
C THR A 24 -5.19 2.41 23.02
N GLN A 25 -5.93 1.46 22.46
CA GLN A 25 -7.36 1.25 22.64
C GLN A 25 -8.20 2.50 22.30
N LYS A 26 -7.71 3.30 21.35
CA LYS A 26 -8.39 4.51 20.87
C LYS A 26 -8.72 4.37 19.38
N PRO A 27 -9.74 5.10 18.89
CA PRO A 27 -10.01 5.17 17.46
C PRO A 27 -8.76 5.56 16.66
N ILE A 28 -8.56 4.90 15.54
CA ILE A 28 -7.50 5.29 14.59
C ILE A 28 -7.94 6.58 13.90
N MET A 29 -7.05 7.56 13.95
CA MET A 29 -7.25 8.87 13.33
C MET A 29 -6.35 9.02 12.10
N ILE A 30 -6.93 9.45 10.97
CA ILE A 30 -6.21 9.83 9.76
C ILE A 30 -6.71 11.22 9.37
N ASP A 31 -5.80 12.17 9.19
CA ASP A 31 -6.09 13.59 8.92
C ASP A 31 -7.13 14.19 9.89
N GLY A 32 -7.03 13.80 11.17
CA GLY A 32 -7.91 14.30 12.23
C GLY A 32 -9.31 13.71 12.24
N LYS A 33 -9.59 12.68 11.43
CA LYS A 33 -10.88 11.97 11.36
C LYS A 33 -10.72 10.51 11.77
N GLU A 34 -11.73 9.98 12.43
CA GLU A 34 -11.80 8.56 12.75
C GLU A 34 -11.94 7.73 11.45
N VAL A 35 -11.28 6.58 11.41
CA VAL A 35 -11.43 5.62 10.31
C VAL A 35 -12.70 4.82 10.53
N THR A 36 -13.75 5.21 9.83
CA THR A 36 -15.07 4.60 9.92
C THR A 36 -15.56 4.10 8.56
N ALA A 37 -16.50 3.17 8.59
CA ALA A 37 -17.17 2.67 7.41
C ALA A 37 -18.63 2.33 7.74
N SER A 38 -19.50 2.29 6.74
CA SER A 38 -20.88 1.81 6.90
C SER A 38 -21.34 1.04 5.67
N ALA A 39 -22.25 0.10 5.91
CA ALA A 39 -22.92 -0.66 4.86
C ALA A 39 -24.37 -0.92 5.25
N LYS A 40 -25.28 -0.86 4.29
CA LYS A 40 -26.69 -1.24 4.49
C LYS A 40 -26.97 -2.53 3.74
N PHE A 41 -27.79 -3.38 4.35
CA PHE A 41 -28.23 -4.61 3.73
C PHE A 41 -29.60 -5.02 4.26
N THR A 42 -30.29 -5.82 3.49
CA THR A 42 -31.56 -6.45 3.91
C THR A 42 -31.32 -7.95 4.03
N PRO A 43 -31.43 -8.52 5.24
CA PRO A 43 -31.22 -9.96 5.40
C PRO A 43 -32.32 -10.75 4.68
N GLU A 44 -31.91 -11.70 3.86
CA GLU A 44 -32.79 -12.66 3.21
C GLU A 44 -33.08 -13.88 4.10
N GLU A 45 -32.17 -14.13 5.05
CA GLU A 45 -32.26 -15.16 6.08
C GLU A 45 -31.97 -14.58 7.45
N ALA A 46 -32.47 -15.21 8.52
CA ALA A 46 -32.27 -14.73 9.89
C ALA A 46 -30.79 -14.78 10.33
N SER A 47 -29.96 -15.59 9.66
CA SER A 47 -28.53 -15.71 9.92
C SER A 47 -27.76 -15.68 8.62
N GLY A 48 -26.59 -15.02 8.60
CA GLY A 48 -25.79 -14.87 7.39
C GLY A 48 -24.56 -14.00 7.62
N THR A 49 -24.05 -13.43 6.54
CA THR A 49 -22.90 -12.51 6.58
C THR A 49 -23.18 -11.23 5.81
N ALA A 50 -22.59 -10.13 6.26
CA ALA A 50 -22.55 -8.86 5.55
C ALA A 50 -21.14 -8.28 5.58
N GLN A 51 -20.83 -7.37 4.66
CA GLN A 51 -19.51 -6.77 4.55
C GLN A 51 -19.55 -5.28 4.88
N VAL A 52 -18.54 -4.82 5.62
CA VAL A 52 -18.24 -3.40 5.84
C VAL A 52 -16.84 -3.15 5.30
N GLU A 53 -16.71 -2.25 4.34
CA GLU A 53 -15.45 -1.97 3.65
C GLU A 53 -14.87 -0.63 4.13
N PHE A 54 -13.66 -0.68 4.72
CA PHE A 54 -12.91 0.51 5.10
C PHE A 54 -11.96 0.91 3.96
N LYS A 55 -12.06 2.17 3.50
CA LYS A 55 -11.20 2.75 2.47
C LYS A 55 -10.49 3.97 2.99
N PHE A 56 -9.17 3.92 3.09
CA PHE A 56 -8.36 5.01 3.61
C PHE A 56 -6.89 4.86 3.20
N ASP A 57 -6.10 5.93 3.33
CA ASP A 57 -4.64 5.88 3.19
C ASP A 57 -4.01 5.43 4.50
N ALA A 58 -3.40 4.23 4.49
CA ALA A 58 -2.78 3.63 5.67
C ALA A 58 -1.32 4.06 5.91
N THR A 59 -0.74 4.94 5.09
CA THR A 59 0.68 5.34 5.18
C THR A 59 1.03 5.88 6.57
N SER A 60 0.15 6.66 7.19
CA SER A 60 0.38 7.26 8.52
C SER A 60 0.20 6.30 9.69
N ILE A 61 -0.29 5.09 9.44
CA ILE A 61 -0.51 4.05 10.46
C ILE A 61 0.34 2.80 10.24
N ALA A 62 1.38 2.91 9.38
CA ALA A 62 2.36 1.84 9.22
C ALA A 62 2.97 1.44 10.59
N GLY A 63 3.15 0.15 10.81
CA GLY A 63 3.60 -0.43 12.07
C GLY A 63 2.51 -0.60 13.13
N LYS A 64 1.28 -0.15 12.91
CA LYS A 64 0.16 -0.32 13.84
C LYS A 64 -0.63 -1.60 13.60
N THR A 65 -1.35 -2.00 14.64
CA THR A 65 -2.36 -3.07 14.58
C THR A 65 -3.71 -2.47 14.93
N ALA A 66 -4.69 -2.67 14.04
CA ALA A 66 -6.06 -2.23 14.26
C ALA A 66 -6.98 -3.39 14.59
N VAL A 67 -8.06 -3.09 15.32
CA VAL A 67 -9.19 -4.00 15.53
C VAL A 67 -10.45 -3.29 15.07
N ALA A 68 -11.25 -3.96 14.24
CA ALA A 68 -12.52 -3.42 13.80
C ALA A 68 -13.59 -3.65 14.87
N PHE A 69 -14.32 -2.60 15.22
CA PHE A 69 -15.51 -2.65 16.06
C PHE A 69 -16.74 -2.37 15.19
N GLU A 70 -17.79 -3.14 15.35
CA GLU A 70 -19.01 -2.99 14.56
C GLU A 70 -20.25 -2.84 15.43
N GLU A 71 -21.19 -2.07 14.90
CA GLU A 71 -22.54 -1.88 15.44
C GLU A 71 -23.56 -2.08 14.33
N ALA A 72 -24.64 -2.77 14.64
CA ALA A 72 -25.80 -2.96 13.75
C ALA A 72 -26.99 -2.16 14.22
N TYR A 73 -27.58 -1.40 13.31
CA TYR A 73 -28.74 -0.57 13.58
C TYR A 73 -29.90 -0.97 12.67
N ASP A 74 -31.10 -0.98 13.23
CA ASP A 74 -32.31 -1.01 12.44
C ASP A 74 -32.51 0.33 11.75
N VAL A 75 -32.53 0.34 10.41
CA VAL A 75 -32.59 1.58 9.63
C VAL A 75 -33.87 2.35 9.87
N LYS A 76 -35.03 1.65 10.04
CA LYS A 76 -36.34 2.28 10.22
C LYS A 76 -36.48 3.00 11.55
N THR A 77 -35.94 2.43 12.62
CA THR A 77 -36.09 2.95 13.99
C THR A 77 -34.86 3.66 14.52
N GLY A 78 -33.68 3.49 13.87
CA GLY A 78 -32.38 3.96 14.37
C GLY A 78 -31.91 3.20 15.61
N THR A 79 -32.56 2.09 15.98
CA THR A 79 -32.24 1.34 17.19
C THR A 79 -31.02 0.47 17.00
N LEU A 80 -30.09 0.51 17.95
CA LEU A 80 -28.98 -0.44 18.03
C LEU A 80 -29.52 -1.85 18.31
N ILE A 81 -29.28 -2.78 17.39
CA ILE A 81 -29.79 -4.16 17.47
C ILE A 81 -28.70 -5.19 17.75
N GLY A 82 -27.42 -4.79 17.65
CA GLY A 82 -26.29 -5.64 17.97
C GLY A 82 -24.95 -4.89 17.89
N SER A 83 -23.93 -5.39 18.57
CA SER A 83 -22.59 -4.83 18.51
C SER A 83 -21.54 -5.92 18.75
N HIS A 84 -20.36 -5.71 18.12
CA HIS A 84 -19.14 -6.46 18.40
C HIS A 84 -18.01 -5.48 18.68
N LYS A 85 -17.49 -5.49 19.91
CA LYS A 85 -16.46 -4.55 20.40
C LYS A 85 -15.50 -5.28 21.34
N ASP A 86 -14.71 -6.18 20.75
CA ASP A 86 -13.67 -6.90 21.49
C ASP A 86 -12.29 -6.54 20.92
N ILE A 87 -11.49 -5.82 21.72
CA ILE A 87 -10.16 -5.35 21.31
C ILE A 87 -9.15 -6.51 21.17
N ASP A 88 -9.43 -7.65 21.78
CA ASP A 88 -8.56 -8.81 21.74
C ASP A 88 -8.95 -9.82 20.65
N ASP A 89 -10.02 -9.54 19.92
CA ASP A 89 -10.46 -10.39 18.85
C ASP A 89 -9.45 -10.48 17.70
N SER A 90 -8.86 -11.67 17.53
CA SER A 90 -7.87 -11.94 16.49
C SER A 90 -8.43 -11.86 15.08
N ASP A 91 -9.70 -12.22 14.92
CA ASP A 91 -10.36 -12.30 13.62
C ASP A 91 -10.78 -10.92 13.10
N GLN A 92 -10.91 -9.93 13.99
CA GLN A 92 -11.11 -8.52 13.68
C GLN A 92 -9.80 -7.72 13.65
N THR A 93 -8.68 -8.40 13.92
CA THR A 93 -7.36 -7.75 13.98
C THR A 93 -6.73 -7.64 12.60
N VAL A 94 -6.27 -6.44 12.24
CA VAL A 94 -5.56 -6.15 10.99
C VAL A 94 -4.22 -5.49 11.30
N ASN A 95 -3.15 -6.05 10.75
CA ASN A 95 -1.80 -5.51 10.87
C ASN A 95 -1.49 -4.61 9.67
N PHE A 96 -0.88 -3.44 9.93
CA PHE A 96 -0.36 -2.53 8.92
C PHE A 96 1.18 -2.59 8.98
N PRO A 97 1.83 -3.31 8.06
CA PRO A 97 3.28 -3.44 8.08
C PRO A 97 4.01 -2.11 7.88
N GLU A 98 5.18 -1.99 8.50
CA GLU A 98 6.17 -0.94 8.25
C GLU A 98 7.32 -1.55 7.44
N LEU A 99 7.74 -0.88 6.37
CA LEU A 99 8.86 -1.29 5.53
C LEU A 99 9.99 -0.27 5.61
N HIS A 100 11.21 -0.77 5.82
CA HIS A 100 12.46 -0.02 5.66
C HIS A 100 13.37 -0.80 4.73
N THR A 101 13.96 -0.14 3.77
CA THR A 101 14.69 -0.84 2.74
C THR A 101 16.07 -0.22 2.52
N THR A 102 17.03 -1.03 2.04
CA THR A 102 18.41 -0.60 1.76
C THR A 102 18.93 -1.30 0.53
N ALA A 103 19.15 -0.53 -0.54
CA ALA A 103 19.62 -1.04 -1.81
C ALA A 103 21.14 -0.90 -1.95
N THR A 104 21.85 -1.99 -2.26
CA THR A 104 23.31 -2.03 -2.36
C THR A 104 23.79 -2.81 -3.58
N ASP A 105 25.05 -2.57 -4.03
CA ASP A 105 25.71 -3.46 -4.98
C ASP A 105 25.95 -4.84 -4.33
N LYS A 106 25.56 -5.88 -5.03
CA LYS A 106 25.82 -7.26 -4.58
C LYS A 106 27.32 -7.57 -4.46
N ALA A 107 28.16 -6.90 -5.24
CA ALA A 107 29.58 -7.23 -5.35
C ALA A 107 30.37 -6.85 -4.09
N ASP A 108 30.09 -5.69 -3.49
CA ASP A 108 30.85 -5.14 -2.38
C ASP A 108 30.00 -4.53 -1.25
N GLY A 109 28.67 -4.44 -1.45
CA GLY A 109 27.74 -3.95 -0.45
C GLY A 109 27.66 -2.43 -0.34
N ASP A 110 28.30 -1.68 -1.25
CA ASP A 110 28.21 -0.23 -1.29
C ASP A 110 26.99 0.25 -2.12
N HIS A 111 26.78 1.58 -2.19
CA HIS A 111 25.70 2.18 -2.96
C HIS A 111 26.13 2.61 -4.37
N THR A 112 27.08 1.86 -4.99
CA THR A 112 27.62 2.22 -6.31
C THR A 112 27.88 0.99 -7.16
N VAL A 113 27.25 0.88 -8.31
CA VAL A 113 27.50 -0.17 -9.31
C VAL A 113 28.31 0.35 -10.48
N ASN A 114 29.11 -0.51 -11.14
CA ASN A 114 29.76 -0.18 -12.40
C ASN A 114 28.75 -0.17 -13.56
N ALA A 115 29.06 0.58 -14.64
CA ALA A 115 28.26 0.57 -15.86
C ALA A 115 28.58 -0.67 -16.72
N ASP A 116 28.35 -1.87 -16.18
CA ASP A 116 28.66 -3.15 -16.79
C ASP A 116 27.42 -3.81 -17.41
N LYS A 117 27.65 -4.80 -18.32
CA LYS A 117 26.57 -5.55 -18.97
C LYS A 117 25.74 -6.40 -18.01
N LYS A 118 26.26 -6.70 -16.85
CA LYS A 118 25.57 -7.48 -15.82
C LYS A 118 25.96 -6.97 -14.44
N VAL A 119 25.04 -6.25 -13.82
CA VAL A 119 25.14 -5.83 -12.43
C VAL A 119 23.97 -6.40 -11.63
N THR A 120 24.13 -6.50 -10.32
CA THR A 120 23.04 -6.90 -9.43
C THR A 120 22.99 -5.94 -8.26
N ILE A 121 21.86 -5.24 -8.13
CA ILE A 121 21.50 -4.49 -6.93
C ILE A 121 20.69 -5.42 -6.05
N VAL A 122 21.03 -5.51 -4.78
CA VAL A 122 20.26 -6.24 -3.77
C VAL A 122 19.62 -5.21 -2.86
N ASP A 123 18.29 -5.23 -2.81
CA ASP A 123 17.54 -4.47 -1.86
C ASP A 123 17.14 -5.36 -0.67
N THR A 124 17.56 -4.97 0.53
CA THR A 124 17.21 -5.63 1.78
C THR A 124 16.00 -4.92 2.38
N VAL A 125 14.85 -5.55 2.25
CA VAL A 125 13.56 -5.06 2.76
C VAL A 125 13.38 -5.58 4.18
N LYS A 126 13.53 -4.72 5.18
CA LYS A 126 13.18 -4.99 6.57
C LYS A 126 11.71 -4.70 6.78
N TYR A 127 11.01 -5.64 7.37
CA TYR A 127 9.59 -5.49 7.65
C TYR A 127 9.31 -5.61 9.16
N LYS A 128 8.26 -4.92 9.60
CA LYS A 128 7.70 -5.04 10.96
C LYS A 128 6.20 -5.21 10.86
N ASN A 129 5.66 -5.90 11.86
CA ASN A 129 4.22 -6.07 12.05
C ASN A 129 3.50 -6.77 10.88
N VAL A 130 4.16 -7.72 10.21
CA VAL A 130 3.48 -8.62 9.27
C VAL A 130 2.80 -9.76 10.02
N THR A 131 1.81 -10.40 9.39
CA THR A 131 1.17 -11.60 9.93
C THR A 131 2.07 -12.82 9.67
N PRO A 132 2.59 -13.51 10.70
CA PRO A 132 3.39 -14.72 10.52
C PRO A 132 2.62 -15.83 9.80
N ASN A 133 3.37 -16.69 9.09
CA ASN A 133 2.88 -17.86 8.33
C ASN A 133 1.93 -17.54 7.17
N LYS A 134 1.73 -16.29 6.78
CA LYS A 134 1.10 -15.89 5.53
C LYS A 134 2.15 -15.75 4.42
N GLU A 135 1.84 -16.22 3.21
CA GLU A 135 2.71 -16.01 2.06
C GLU A 135 2.61 -14.56 1.58
N LEU A 136 3.74 -13.88 1.53
CA LEU A 136 3.89 -12.51 1.10
C LEU A 136 4.78 -12.42 -0.15
N GLU A 137 4.59 -11.39 -0.95
CA GLU A 137 5.44 -11.05 -2.08
C GLU A 137 5.92 -9.60 -1.94
N VAL A 138 7.22 -9.37 -2.06
CA VAL A 138 7.78 -8.03 -2.29
C VAL A 138 8.06 -7.89 -3.77
N SER A 139 7.44 -6.90 -4.40
CA SER A 139 7.74 -6.48 -5.77
C SER A 139 8.48 -5.15 -5.75
N GLY A 140 9.65 -5.12 -6.40
CA GLY A 140 10.51 -3.94 -6.49
C GLY A 140 10.67 -3.47 -7.93
N THR A 141 10.83 -2.15 -8.12
CA THR A 141 11.11 -1.51 -9.42
C THR A 141 12.15 -0.40 -9.22
N LEU A 142 13.17 -0.36 -10.09
CA LEU A 142 14.16 0.72 -10.05
C LEU A 142 13.67 1.96 -10.81
N TYR A 143 13.78 3.12 -10.18
CA TYR A 143 13.44 4.43 -10.74
C TYR A 143 14.70 5.28 -10.98
N ASP A 144 14.74 6.04 -12.07
CA ASP A 144 15.74 7.10 -12.27
C ASP A 144 15.36 8.31 -11.39
N LYS A 145 16.26 8.67 -10.47
CA LYS A 145 16.07 9.75 -9.51
C LYS A 145 15.75 11.09 -10.16
N ASP A 146 16.38 11.40 -11.30
CA ASP A 146 16.23 12.67 -11.99
C ASP A 146 14.90 12.79 -12.72
N THR A 147 14.52 11.73 -13.46
CA THR A 147 13.30 11.73 -14.27
C THR A 147 12.07 11.27 -13.51
N LYS A 148 12.27 10.63 -12.36
CA LYS A 148 11.20 10.01 -11.53
C LYS A 148 10.38 8.98 -12.31
N LYS A 149 11.00 8.28 -13.25
CA LYS A 149 10.37 7.25 -14.09
C LYS A 149 11.04 5.90 -13.88
N PRO A 150 10.32 4.80 -14.08
CA PRO A 150 10.90 3.47 -14.08
C PRO A 150 12.06 3.38 -15.08
N VAL A 151 13.16 2.81 -14.63
CA VAL A 151 14.33 2.55 -15.47
C VAL A 151 14.01 1.41 -16.43
N LYS A 152 14.30 1.61 -17.72
CA LYS A 152 14.08 0.60 -18.75
C LYS A 152 15.38 0.18 -19.39
N VAL A 153 15.60 -1.11 -19.48
CA VAL A 153 16.69 -1.75 -20.20
C VAL A 153 16.09 -2.61 -21.30
N ASN A 154 16.50 -2.35 -22.54
CA ASN A 154 15.96 -3.00 -23.73
C ASN A 154 14.40 -2.95 -23.81
N GLY A 155 13.82 -1.80 -23.41
CA GLY A 155 12.38 -1.55 -23.43
C GLY A 155 11.59 -2.15 -22.26
N LYS A 156 12.20 -2.95 -21.39
CA LYS A 156 11.58 -3.55 -20.20
C LYS A 156 12.00 -2.81 -18.95
N GLU A 157 11.09 -2.65 -18.01
CA GLU A 157 11.39 -2.08 -16.70
C GLU A 157 12.33 -2.99 -15.92
N VAL A 158 13.24 -2.39 -15.14
CA VAL A 158 14.10 -3.14 -14.22
C VAL A 158 13.30 -3.38 -12.95
N ALA A 159 12.69 -4.53 -12.87
CA ALA A 159 11.85 -4.96 -11.76
C ALA A 159 12.27 -6.37 -11.29
N ALA A 160 11.96 -6.67 -10.04
CA ALA A 160 12.21 -7.96 -9.44
C ALA A 160 11.14 -8.26 -8.37
N THR A 161 10.96 -9.54 -8.03
CA THR A 161 10.05 -9.98 -6.99
C THR A 161 10.70 -11.02 -6.09
N ALA A 162 10.25 -11.08 -4.84
CA ALA A 162 10.63 -12.12 -3.90
C ALA A 162 9.38 -12.57 -3.11
N LYS A 163 9.04 -13.86 -3.19
CA LYS A 163 8.01 -14.48 -2.36
C LYS A 163 8.63 -15.11 -1.13
N PHE A 164 7.96 -14.99 -0.01
CA PHE A 164 8.41 -15.55 1.26
C PHE A 164 7.26 -15.76 2.23
N THR A 165 7.48 -16.64 3.21
CA THR A 165 6.54 -16.85 4.32
C THR A 165 7.25 -16.49 5.62
N PRO A 166 6.95 -15.32 6.22
CA PRO A 166 7.57 -14.88 7.46
C PRO A 166 7.25 -15.84 8.60
N LYS A 167 8.23 -16.19 9.40
CA LYS A 167 8.03 -16.97 10.64
C LYS A 167 7.70 -16.08 11.83
N GLU A 168 8.18 -14.84 11.78
CA GLU A 168 8.02 -13.82 12.81
C GLU A 168 7.38 -12.57 12.22
N ALA A 169 6.73 -11.76 13.08
CA ALA A 169 6.12 -10.50 12.65
C ALA A 169 7.14 -9.47 12.14
N ASN A 170 8.40 -9.62 12.50
CA ASN A 170 9.50 -8.75 12.09
C ASN A 170 10.61 -9.56 11.47
N GLY A 171 11.26 -9.03 10.43
CA GLY A 171 12.35 -9.73 9.76
C GLY A 171 12.85 -8.99 8.53
N GLU A 172 13.46 -9.71 7.62
CA GLU A 172 13.95 -9.16 6.36
C GLU A 172 13.77 -10.14 5.21
N VAL A 173 13.65 -9.59 3.99
CA VAL A 173 13.65 -10.32 2.73
C VAL A 173 14.51 -9.54 1.72
N LYS A 174 15.15 -10.25 0.78
CA LYS A 174 16.02 -9.63 -0.22
C LYS A 174 15.38 -9.71 -1.60
N VAL A 175 15.32 -8.57 -2.28
CA VAL A 175 14.92 -8.44 -3.68
C VAL A 175 16.16 -8.17 -4.52
N SER A 176 16.39 -8.92 -5.60
CA SER A 176 17.61 -8.83 -6.41
C SER A 176 17.30 -8.37 -7.84
N PHE A 177 17.77 -7.18 -8.20
CA PHE A 177 17.65 -6.61 -9.54
C PHE A 177 18.92 -6.92 -10.34
N THR A 178 18.82 -7.79 -11.34
CA THR A 178 19.95 -8.10 -12.24
C THR A 178 19.66 -7.55 -13.62
N PHE A 179 20.51 -6.66 -14.13
CA PHE A 179 20.29 -5.96 -15.39
C PHE A 179 21.58 -5.51 -16.07
N ASP A 180 21.48 -5.05 -17.32
CA ASP A 180 22.57 -4.42 -18.09
C ASP A 180 22.61 -2.92 -17.77
N ALA A 181 23.63 -2.49 -17.02
CA ALA A 181 23.87 -1.09 -16.66
C ALA A 181 24.79 -0.35 -17.64
N SER A 182 25.27 -0.98 -18.73
CA SER A 182 26.29 -0.41 -19.63
C SER A 182 25.88 0.91 -20.29
N LYS A 183 24.58 1.20 -20.37
CA LYS A 183 24.02 2.45 -20.90
C LYS A 183 23.53 3.42 -19.81
N LEU A 184 23.67 3.05 -18.55
CA LEU A 184 23.15 3.80 -17.41
C LEU A 184 24.25 4.59 -16.65
N GLY A 185 25.46 4.69 -17.18
CA GLY A 185 26.54 5.45 -16.56
C GLY A 185 26.10 6.87 -16.18
N GLY A 186 26.30 7.27 -14.91
CA GLY A 186 25.90 8.55 -14.33
C GLY A 186 24.46 8.63 -13.86
N TYR A 187 23.69 7.53 -13.93
CA TYR A 187 22.34 7.48 -13.34
C TYR A 187 22.40 7.28 -11.82
N SER A 188 21.40 7.81 -11.13
CA SER A 188 21.09 7.46 -9.74
C SER A 188 19.78 6.69 -9.74
N LEU A 189 19.84 5.44 -9.32
CA LEU A 189 18.70 4.52 -9.31
C LEU A 189 18.13 4.43 -7.90
N VAL A 190 16.82 4.53 -7.76
CA VAL A 190 16.12 4.40 -6.47
C VAL A 190 15.21 3.19 -6.56
N ALA A 191 15.31 2.29 -5.60
CA ALA A 191 14.43 1.15 -5.52
C ALA A 191 13.10 1.57 -4.87
N PHE A 192 11.97 1.12 -5.42
CA PHE A 192 10.63 1.30 -4.88
C PHE A 192 10.02 -0.07 -4.66
N GLU A 193 9.48 -0.32 -3.48
CA GLU A 193 8.94 -1.61 -3.10
C GLU A 193 7.48 -1.55 -2.70
N LYS A 194 6.78 -2.64 -3.03
CA LYS A 194 5.43 -2.95 -2.55
C LYS A 194 5.42 -4.35 -1.95
N MET A 195 4.83 -4.49 -0.79
CA MET A 195 4.55 -5.78 -0.18
C MET A 195 3.08 -6.14 -0.37
N LEU A 196 2.85 -7.33 -0.86
CA LEU A 196 1.51 -7.86 -1.14
C LEU A 196 1.25 -9.11 -0.31
N ASP A 197 0.03 -9.24 0.15
CA ASP A 197 -0.53 -10.52 0.60
C ASP A 197 -0.87 -11.36 -0.63
N VAL A 198 -0.27 -12.52 -0.78
CA VAL A 198 -0.41 -13.37 -1.99
C VAL A 198 -1.81 -13.96 -2.12
N GLU A 199 -2.46 -14.26 -1.00
CA GLU A 199 -3.81 -14.85 -0.97
C GLU A 199 -4.86 -13.87 -1.48
N THR A 200 -4.77 -12.60 -1.05
CA THR A 200 -5.76 -11.58 -1.35
C THR A 200 -5.38 -10.67 -2.51
N GLY A 201 -4.08 -10.61 -2.86
CA GLY A 201 -3.51 -9.65 -3.79
C GLY A 201 -3.47 -8.20 -3.25
N ALA A 202 -3.82 -8.00 -1.99
CA ALA A 202 -3.82 -6.68 -1.37
C ALA A 202 -2.39 -6.17 -1.14
N VAL A 203 -2.14 -4.89 -1.45
CA VAL A 203 -0.91 -4.20 -1.06
C VAL A 203 -1.02 -3.86 0.42
N ILE A 204 -0.13 -4.42 1.24
CA ILE A 204 -0.13 -4.27 2.69
C ILE A 204 0.97 -3.35 3.22
N GLY A 205 1.92 -2.96 2.37
CA GLY A 205 2.98 -2.01 2.71
C GLY A 205 3.69 -1.50 1.46
N THR A 206 4.22 -0.28 1.51
CA THR A 206 5.03 0.31 0.43
C THR A 206 6.21 1.06 1.00
N HIS A 207 7.29 1.14 0.20
CA HIS A 207 8.38 2.08 0.40
C HIS A 207 8.74 2.71 -0.95
N GLU A 208 8.24 3.94 -1.19
CA GLU A 208 8.32 4.64 -2.49
C GLU A 208 8.78 6.09 -2.30
N ASP A 209 9.97 6.29 -1.70
CA ASP A 209 10.58 7.61 -1.54
C ASP A 209 11.74 7.83 -2.50
N ILE A 210 11.52 8.65 -3.55
CA ILE A 210 12.55 8.98 -4.55
C ILE A 210 13.74 9.75 -3.96
N THR A 211 13.60 10.30 -2.76
CA THR A 211 14.65 11.07 -2.09
C THR A 211 15.49 10.24 -1.14
N ASP A 212 15.05 9.02 -0.84
CA ASP A 212 15.73 8.12 0.08
C ASP A 212 17.16 7.81 -0.39
N LYS A 213 18.12 8.01 0.51
CA LYS A 213 19.55 7.80 0.24
C LYS A 213 19.94 6.34 0.37
N ASP A 214 19.33 5.62 1.29
CA ASP A 214 19.60 4.21 1.54
C ASP A 214 19.03 3.33 0.43
N GLN A 215 18.05 3.84 -0.31
CA GLN A 215 17.46 3.25 -1.51
C GLN A 215 18.17 3.67 -2.80
N THR A 216 19.12 4.62 -2.74
CA THR A 216 19.74 5.21 -3.92
C THR A 216 21.07 4.52 -4.24
N VAL A 217 21.17 3.86 -5.41
CA VAL A 217 22.40 3.29 -5.95
C VAL A 217 22.86 4.09 -7.16
N LYS A 218 24.12 4.52 -7.19
CA LYS A 218 24.73 5.27 -8.29
C LYS A 218 25.39 4.32 -9.29
N VAL A 219 25.17 4.58 -10.59
CA VAL A 219 25.92 3.89 -11.65
C VAL A 219 27.14 4.72 -12.03
N LYS A 220 28.36 4.18 -11.86
CA LYS A 220 29.62 4.88 -12.19
C LYS A 220 29.63 5.30 -13.66
N GLY A 221 30.16 6.50 -13.94
CA GLY A 221 30.27 7.03 -15.29
C GLY A 221 29.59 8.39 -15.46
N VAL A 222 29.44 8.82 -16.70
CA VAL A 222 28.82 10.11 -17.06
C VAL A 222 27.53 9.85 -17.83
N LYS A 223 26.44 10.49 -17.43
CA LYS A 223 25.14 10.38 -18.12
C LYS A 223 25.29 10.89 -19.57
N LYS A 224 25.12 10.01 -20.54
CA LYS A 224 25.17 10.37 -21.97
C LYS A 224 23.87 11.11 -22.30
N THR A 225 23.96 12.43 -22.49
CA THR A 225 22.86 13.19 -23.09
C THR A 225 22.61 12.68 -24.52
N PRO A 226 21.36 12.49 -24.94
CA PRO A 226 21.05 12.20 -26.32
C PRO A 226 21.66 13.29 -27.22
N LYS A 227 22.50 12.90 -28.18
CA LYS A 227 23.07 13.82 -29.15
C LYS A 227 21.90 14.37 -29.98
N THR A 228 21.50 15.61 -29.74
CA THR A 228 20.61 16.32 -30.63
C THR A 228 21.32 16.44 -31.96
N THR A 229 20.93 15.71 -32.97
CA THR A 229 21.37 15.93 -34.35
C THR A 229 20.81 17.30 -34.77
N SER A 230 21.63 18.32 -34.65
CA SER A 230 21.38 19.60 -35.26
C SER A 230 21.45 19.43 -36.77
N HIS A 231 20.29 19.38 -37.43
CA HIS A 231 20.21 19.63 -38.87
C HIS A 231 20.61 21.10 -39.08
N THR A 232 21.79 21.29 -39.63
CA THR A 232 22.23 22.57 -40.14
C THR A 232 21.33 22.94 -41.32
N SER A 233 20.35 23.80 -41.10
CA SER A 233 19.62 24.47 -42.20
C SER A 233 20.19 25.87 -42.30
N THR A 234 20.64 26.17 -43.52
CA THR A 234 21.11 27.45 -44.08
C THR A 234 20.12 28.60 -43.78
N PRO A 235 20.60 29.84 -43.56
CA PRO A 235 19.74 30.94 -43.15
C PRO A 235 18.92 31.49 -44.32
N GLY A 236 17.59 31.42 -44.19
CA GLY A 236 16.61 32.18 -44.97
C GLY A 236 15.97 33.23 -44.08
N SER A 237 16.14 34.47 -44.48
CA SER A 237 15.59 35.67 -43.86
C SER A 237 14.04 35.67 -43.89
N GLY A 238 13.41 36.02 -42.75
CA GLY A 238 11.97 36.22 -42.64
C GLY A 238 11.50 36.51 -41.23
N SER A 239 11.34 37.76 -40.94
CA SER A 239 10.75 38.33 -39.73
C SER A 239 9.28 37.95 -39.53
N SER A 240 8.90 37.46 -38.36
CA SER A 240 7.66 37.85 -37.67
C SER A 240 7.59 37.27 -36.26
N SER A 241 7.35 38.13 -35.34
CA SER A 241 7.16 37.89 -33.91
C SER A 241 5.80 37.20 -33.62
N SER A 242 5.84 36.12 -32.89
CA SER A 242 4.68 35.74 -32.05
C SER A 242 5.19 35.06 -30.78
N SER A 243 5.01 35.76 -29.66
CA SER A 243 5.28 35.25 -28.33
C SER A 243 4.32 34.11 -27.98
N VAL A 244 4.86 32.90 -27.88
CA VAL A 244 4.11 31.75 -27.33
C VAL A 244 4.31 31.78 -25.82
N LYS A 245 3.24 32.05 -25.09
CA LYS A 245 3.17 31.86 -23.64
C LYS A 245 3.34 30.36 -23.36
N THR A 246 4.50 29.98 -22.83
CA THR A 246 4.70 28.67 -22.24
C THR A 246 3.84 28.56 -20.98
N GLY A 247 2.71 27.84 -21.12
CA GLY A 247 1.91 27.41 -19.98
C GLY A 247 2.73 26.47 -19.11
N GLN A 248 3.06 26.95 -17.93
CA GLN A 248 3.68 26.17 -16.87
C GLN A 248 2.67 25.09 -16.46
N LYS A 249 2.85 23.86 -16.93
CA LYS A 249 2.12 22.71 -16.38
C LYS A 249 2.64 22.47 -14.98
N SER A 250 1.85 22.87 -14.00
CA SER A 250 2.00 22.48 -12.61
C SER A 250 2.07 20.94 -12.55
N ILE A 251 3.23 20.41 -12.20
CA ILE A 251 3.38 19.00 -11.89
C ILE A 251 2.83 18.84 -10.47
N VAL A 252 1.58 18.41 -10.37
CA VAL A 252 1.03 17.95 -9.11
C VAL A 252 1.84 16.71 -8.74
N PRO A 253 2.51 16.67 -7.58
CA PRO A 253 3.14 15.43 -7.14
C PRO A 253 2.01 14.41 -6.96
N VAL A 254 2.06 13.32 -7.71
CA VAL A 254 1.20 12.17 -7.47
C VAL A 254 1.72 11.53 -6.20
N VAL A 255 1.14 11.89 -5.08
CA VAL A 255 1.27 11.14 -3.84
C VAL A 255 0.44 9.88 -4.08
N ILE A 256 1.10 8.78 -4.41
CA ILE A 256 0.46 7.47 -4.46
C ILE A 256 0.31 7.04 -3.00
N GLY A 257 -0.78 7.47 -2.38
CA GLY A 257 -1.18 6.98 -1.08
C GLY A 257 -1.52 5.49 -1.18
N LEU A 258 -1.09 4.71 -0.20
CA LEU A 258 -1.52 3.33 -0.05
C LEU A 258 -3.01 3.32 0.30
N ILE A 259 -3.88 3.04 -0.67
CA ILE A 259 -5.29 2.81 -0.40
C ILE A 259 -5.43 1.35 0.02
N VAL A 260 -5.55 1.12 1.32
CA VAL A 260 -5.84 -0.21 1.85
C VAL A 260 -7.35 -0.40 1.88
N VAL A 261 -7.81 -1.37 1.12
CA VAL A 261 -9.16 -1.90 1.25
C VAL A 261 -9.09 -3.00 2.30
N VAL A 262 -9.49 -2.69 3.52
CA VAL A 262 -9.57 -3.68 4.58
C VAL A 262 -10.95 -4.33 4.47
N VAL A 263 -10.99 -5.51 3.89
CA VAL A 263 -12.10 -6.43 4.10
C VAL A 263 -11.70 -7.23 5.34
N ALA A 264 -12.32 -6.94 6.49
CA ALA A 264 -12.10 -7.73 7.69
C ALA A 264 -12.45 -9.18 7.32
N GLY A 265 -11.41 -9.98 7.11
CA GLY A 265 -11.54 -11.27 6.46
C GLY A 265 -11.33 -12.42 7.41
N GLY A 266 -12.22 -13.37 7.30
CA GLY A 266 -11.87 -14.75 7.57
C GLY A 266 -12.64 -15.46 8.64
N THR A 267 -13.19 -14.84 9.66
CA THR A 267 -14.12 -15.54 10.57
C THR A 267 -15.27 -14.64 10.96
N ALA A 268 -16.44 -15.20 10.82
CA ALA A 268 -17.69 -14.44 10.93
C ALA A 268 -18.07 -14.20 12.40
N PHE A 269 -18.34 -12.94 12.75
CA PHE A 269 -18.82 -12.55 14.07
C PHE A 269 -20.31 -12.67 14.20
N VAL A 270 -20.74 -13.01 15.43
CA VAL A 270 -22.15 -13.18 15.74
C VAL A 270 -22.68 -11.92 16.39
N ILE A 271 -23.36 -11.09 15.62
CA ILE A 271 -24.21 -10.04 16.19
C ILE A 271 -25.47 -10.71 16.72
N ARG A 272 -25.60 -10.84 18.04
CA ARG A 272 -26.77 -11.40 18.68
C ARG A 272 -27.71 -10.30 19.12
N LYS A 273 -28.98 -10.38 18.72
CA LYS A 273 -30.02 -9.51 19.24
C LYS A 273 -30.14 -9.74 20.76
N LYS A 274 -29.92 -8.68 21.55
CA LYS A 274 -30.14 -8.72 22.99
C LYS A 274 -31.62 -9.00 23.23
N GLN A 275 -31.96 -10.20 23.70
CA GLN A 275 -33.32 -10.45 24.16
C GLN A 275 -33.60 -9.52 25.37
N LYS A 276 -34.61 -8.65 25.24
CA LYS A 276 -35.21 -8.00 26.41
C LYS A 276 -35.77 -9.13 27.25
N GLY A 277 -35.14 -9.38 28.37
CA GLY A 277 -35.73 -10.22 29.40
C GLY A 277 -36.97 -9.50 29.87
N ASP A 278 -38.14 -10.05 29.52
CA ASP A 278 -39.36 -9.73 30.21
C ASP A 278 -39.20 -10.18 31.68
N LYS A 279 -39.00 -9.19 32.54
CA LYS A 279 -39.30 -9.37 33.95
C LYS A 279 -40.78 -8.99 34.11
N GLU A 280 -41.63 -9.98 33.99
CA GLU A 280 -42.92 -9.95 34.71
C GLU A 280 -42.65 -10.30 36.17
N GLN A 281 -43.28 -9.47 36.99
CA GLN A 281 -43.53 -9.50 38.44
C GLN A 281 -42.41 -8.97 39.32
#